data_7e92cdbf8a66321113e75eb2b599b5ea
#
_entry.id   7e92cdbf8a66321113e75eb2b599b5ea
#
_cell.length_a   1.000
_cell.length_b   1.000
_cell.length_c   1.000
_cell.angle_alpha   90.00
_cell.angle_beta   90.00
_cell.angle_gamma   90.00
#
_symmetry.space_group_name_H-M   'P 1'
#
loop_
_entity.id
_entity.type
_entity.pdbx_description
1 polymer ?
#
loop_
_entity_poly.entity_id
_entity_poly.type
_entity_poly.pdbx_seq_one_letter_code
_entity_poly.pdbx_strand_id
1 'polypeptide(L)' 'MSTLAFHTIGLISKFGDPTGAGTLNQIAAYLRQHQLRVLLDESSARLIPDNGLEIASRAMIGEQCDLVVVMGGD' A
#
# COMPACT_ATOMS: atom_id res chain seq x y z
N MET A 1 2.44 -25.53 -7.28
CA MET A 1 3.01 -24.37 -6.82
C MET A 1 2.41 -23.14 -7.48
N SER A 2 2.10 -22.25 -6.72
CA SER A 2 1.50 -21.11 -7.32
C SER A 2 2.56 -20.07 -7.52
N THR A 3 2.51 -19.46 -8.61
CA THR A 3 3.34 -18.35 -8.85
C THR A 3 2.46 -17.15 -8.77
N LEU A 4 2.76 -16.33 -7.83
CA LEU A 4 2.10 -15.06 -7.79
C LEU A 4 2.67 -14.20 -8.90
N ALA A 5 1.79 -13.65 -9.69
CA ALA A 5 2.20 -12.73 -10.73
C ALA A 5 2.71 -11.42 -10.14
N PHE A 6 2.33 -11.14 -8.90
CA PHE A 6 2.69 -9.89 -8.26
C PHE A 6 3.66 -10.14 -7.12
N HIS A 7 4.66 -9.30 -7.03
CA HIS A 7 5.66 -9.37 -5.96
C HIS A 7 5.65 -8.10 -5.12
N THR A 8 5.38 -6.98 -5.75
CA THR A 8 5.42 -5.68 -5.10
C THR A 8 4.12 -4.96 -5.34
N ILE A 9 3.48 -4.56 -4.27
CA ILE A 9 2.17 -3.92 -4.31
C ILE A 9 2.31 -2.50 -3.79
N GLY A 10 1.80 -1.55 -4.53
CA GLY A 10 1.76 -0.16 -4.08
C GLY A 10 0.38 0.14 -3.50
N LEU A 11 0.36 0.86 -2.39
CA LEU A 11 -0.89 1.27 -1.76
C LEU A 11 -0.97 2.79 -1.76
N ILE A 12 -2.06 3.29 -2.29
CA ILE A 12 -2.34 4.73 -2.32
C ILE A 12 -3.72 4.94 -1.75
N SER A 13 -3.84 5.82 -0.78
CA SER A 13 -5.13 6.18 -0.22
C SER A 13 -5.47 7.59 -0.65
N LYS A 14 -6.67 7.76 -1.16
CA LYS A 14 -7.18 9.07 -1.53
C LYS A 14 -7.97 9.71 -0.41
N PHE A 15 -8.22 8.94 0.66
CA PHE A 15 -8.91 9.52 1.81
C PHE A 15 -8.01 10.51 2.51
N GLY A 16 -8.56 11.63 2.85
CA GLY A 16 -7.81 12.64 3.56
C GLY A 16 -7.97 12.55 5.06
N ASP A 17 -8.62 11.52 5.56
CA ASP A 17 -8.90 11.43 6.99
C ASP A 17 -8.54 10.06 7.53
N PRO A 18 -8.52 9.92 8.86
CA PRO A 18 -8.12 8.67 9.50
C PRO A 18 -9.09 7.52 9.28
N THR A 19 -10.25 7.77 8.73
CA THR A 19 -11.24 6.73 8.57
C THR A 19 -10.73 5.59 7.69
N GLY A 20 -9.92 5.94 6.69
CA GLY A 20 -9.40 4.92 5.81
C GLY A 20 -8.16 4.22 6.33
N ALA A 21 -7.60 4.70 7.45
CA ALA A 21 -6.34 4.17 7.93
C ALA A 21 -6.46 2.72 8.38
N GLY A 22 -7.57 2.38 9.03
CA GLY A 22 -7.78 1.01 9.47
C GLY A 22 -7.85 0.04 8.32
N THR A 23 -8.57 0.41 7.27
CA THR A 23 -8.67 -0.42 6.08
C THR A 23 -7.31 -0.57 5.41
N LEU A 24 -6.57 0.52 5.33
CA LEU A 24 -5.25 0.51 4.72
C LEU A 24 -4.33 -0.44 5.47
N ASN A 25 -4.35 -0.38 6.81
CA ASN A 25 -3.56 -1.27 7.64
C ASN A 25 -3.94 -2.73 7.45
N GLN A 26 -5.24 -3.01 7.36
CA GLN A 26 -5.70 -4.38 7.17
C GLN A 26 -5.24 -4.94 5.84
N ILE A 27 -5.34 -4.14 4.79
CA ILE A 27 -4.90 -4.58 3.48
C ILE A 27 -3.39 -4.82 3.48
N ALA A 28 -2.64 -3.91 4.06
CA ALA A 28 -1.19 -4.05 4.13
C ALA A 28 -0.80 -5.32 4.90
N ALA A 29 -1.45 -5.56 6.02
CA ALA A 29 -1.16 -6.75 6.81
C ALA A 29 -1.47 -8.03 6.03
N TYR A 30 -2.59 -8.04 5.33
CA TYR A 30 -2.98 -9.18 4.52
C TYR A 30 -1.92 -9.46 3.45
N LEU A 31 -1.49 -8.42 2.75
CA LEU A 31 -0.52 -8.59 1.68
C LEU A 31 0.83 -9.06 2.22
N ARG A 32 1.23 -8.56 3.37
CA ARG A 32 2.49 -8.98 3.96
C ARG A 32 2.43 -10.43 4.42
N GLN A 33 1.27 -10.90 4.86
CA GLN A 33 1.12 -12.30 5.21
C GLN A 33 1.32 -13.20 4.01
N HIS A 34 1.09 -12.68 2.83
CA HIS A 34 1.31 -13.43 1.60
C HIS A 34 2.69 -13.18 1.02
N GLN A 35 3.58 -12.60 1.84
CA GLN A 35 4.98 -12.40 1.49
C GLN A 35 5.16 -11.46 0.31
N LEU A 36 4.25 -10.53 0.17
CA LEU A 36 4.36 -9.50 -0.86
C LEU A 36 5.03 -8.27 -0.27
N ARG A 37 5.85 -7.64 -1.07
CA ARG A 37 6.43 -6.37 -0.69
C ARG A 37 5.40 -5.27 -0.86
N VAL A 38 5.24 -4.44 0.14
CA VAL A 38 4.22 -3.39 0.12
C VAL A 38 4.90 -2.04 0.22
N LEU A 39 4.61 -1.19 -0.74
CA LEU A 39 5.09 0.19 -0.74
C LEU A 39 3.91 1.12 -0.50
N LEU A 40 4.09 2.05 0.41
CA LEU A 40 3.04 2.97 0.79
C LEU A 40 3.38 4.35 0.25
N ASP A 41 2.42 4.98 -0.40
CA ASP A 41 2.56 6.33 -0.91
C ASP A 41 2.84 7.31 0.24
N GLU A 42 3.70 8.28 -0.01
CA GLU A 42 4.10 9.25 1.01
C GLU A 42 2.92 9.97 1.64
N SER A 43 1.95 10.34 0.83
CA SER A 43 0.77 11.02 1.34
C SER A 43 -0.05 10.11 2.23
N SER A 44 -0.14 8.85 1.86
CA SER A 44 -0.91 7.88 2.62
C SER A 44 -0.20 7.53 3.93
N ALA A 45 1.12 7.59 3.95
CA ALA A 45 1.87 7.26 5.14
C ALA A 45 1.55 8.20 6.31
N ARG A 46 1.08 9.40 6.00
CA ARG A 46 0.71 10.35 7.04
C ARG A 46 -0.51 9.90 7.84
N LEU A 47 -1.31 9.04 7.23
CA LEU A 47 -2.54 8.57 7.86
C LEU A 47 -2.29 7.46 8.87
N ILE A 48 -1.19 6.71 8.69
CA ILE A 48 -0.89 5.58 9.55
C ILE A 48 0.55 5.65 10.02
N PRO A 49 0.86 6.55 10.93
CA PRO A 49 2.22 6.63 11.46
C PRO A 49 2.62 5.33 12.11
N ASP A 50 3.90 5.04 12.11
CA ASP A 50 4.45 3.83 12.71
C ASP A 50 3.90 2.55 12.12
N ASN A 51 3.61 2.57 10.83
CA ASN A 51 3.03 1.42 10.16
C ASN A 51 4.04 0.32 9.84
N GLY A 52 5.32 0.65 9.85
CA GLY A 52 6.35 -0.34 9.54
C GLY A 52 6.47 -0.69 8.09
N LEU A 53 5.78 0.01 7.23
CA LEU A 53 5.82 -0.25 5.79
C LEU A 53 6.88 0.63 5.13
N GLU A 54 7.33 0.18 3.96
CA GLU A 54 8.21 0.99 3.14
C GLU A 54 7.40 2.13 2.53
N ILE A 55 7.99 3.32 2.55
CA ILE A 55 7.34 4.50 2.01
C ILE A 55 8.05 4.87 0.72
N ALA A 56 7.28 5.19 -0.30
CA ALA A 56 7.83 5.51 -1.61
C ALA A 56 7.04 6.64 -2.24
N SER A 57 7.68 7.34 -3.14
CA SER A 57 7.00 8.34 -3.93
C SER A 57 6.11 7.64 -4.96
N ARG A 58 5.13 8.37 -5.48
CA ARG A 58 4.27 7.80 -6.51
C ARG A 58 5.04 7.38 -7.74
N ALA A 59 6.10 8.10 -8.05
CA ALA A 59 6.93 7.73 -9.19
C ALA A 59 7.59 6.38 -8.96
N MET A 60 8.11 6.15 -7.76
CA MET A 60 8.74 4.88 -7.44
C MET A 60 7.71 3.75 -7.43
N ILE A 61 6.53 4.03 -6.90
CA ILE A 61 5.46 3.05 -6.91
C ILE A 61 5.13 2.65 -8.33
N GLY A 62 5.04 3.62 -9.23
CA GLY A 62 4.76 3.32 -10.62
C GLY A 62 5.84 2.51 -11.30
N GLU A 63 7.10 2.70 -10.87
CA GLU A 63 8.21 1.97 -11.48
C GLU A 63 8.41 0.59 -10.92
N GLN A 64 8.22 0.43 -9.61
CA GLN A 64 8.63 -0.80 -8.93
C GLN A 64 7.49 -1.74 -8.62
N CYS A 65 6.27 -1.25 -8.60
CA CYS A 65 5.14 -2.08 -8.22
C CYS A 65 4.55 -2.82 -9.40
N ASP A 66 4.22 -4.07 -9.17
CA ASP A 66 3.52 -4.88 -10.16
C ASP A 66 2.04 -4.53 -10.20
N LEU A 67 1.52 -4.10 -9.06
CA LEU A 67 0.12 -3.76 -8.93
C LEU A 67 0.00 -2.59 -7.97
N VAL A 68 -0.87 -1.66 -8.29
CA VAL A 68 -1.14 -0.53 -7.40
C VAL A 68 -2.59 -0.57 -7.00
N VAL A 69 -2.83 -0.54 -5.70
CA VAL A 69 -4.18 -0.52 -5.15
C VAL A 69 -4.46 0.89 -4.68
N VAL A 70 -5.48 1.50 -5.27
CA VAL A 70 -5.90 2.84 -4.90
C VAL A 70 -7.20 2.72 -4.13
N MET A 71 -7.22 3.27 -2.93
CA MET A 71 -8.38 3.21 -2.07
C MET A 71 -9.00 4.57 -1.92
N GLY A 72 -10.33 4.58 -1.88
CA GLY A 72 -11.06 5.81 -1.70
C GLY A 72 -11.52 6.35 -3.01
N GLY A 73 -12.12 7.45 -2.96
CA GLY A 73 -12.59 7.97 -4.05
C GLY A 73 -13.83 8.39 -4.24
N ASP A 74 -14.42 8.80 -4.72
CA ASP A 74 -15.36 9.34 -4.98
C ASP A 74 -15.66 10.16 -4.86
#